data_94ae5e3cdbb13ca5228c2ddf45f98b87
#
_entry.id   94ae5e3cdbb13ca5228c2ddf45f98b87
#
_cell.length_a   1.000
_cell.length_b   1.000
_cell.length_c   1.000
_cell.angle_alpha   90.00
_cell.angle_beta   90.00
_cell.angle_gamma   90.00
#
_symmetry.space_group_name_H-M   'P 1'
#
loop_
_entity.id
_entity.type
_entity.pdbx_description
1 polymer ?
#
loop_
_entity_poly.entity_id
_entity_poly.type
_entity_poly.pdbx_seq_one_letter_code
_entity_poly.pdbx_strand_id
1 'polypeptide(L)'
;MAEFSLILFCDPDHPMPSFDTVLEPNLVEVRNAVDQTSKEIVTRFDFKGSSARVELKEKELTIFSDNDFQISQVMDIVLAKLCKRSVDARFLDRSAKIEKIGGDKVKQLLTIKSGIDTETAKKMQTLIKQSKMKVQAAIQGDTVRITGAKRDDLQTAMAMLRKEIADVPLSFDNFRD
;
A
#
# COMPACT_ATOMS: atom_id res chain seq x y z
N MET A 1 32.48 -32.06 36.13
CA MET A 1 32.31 -31.17 34.99
C MET A 1 30.83 -30.94 34.81
N ALA A 2 30.32 -29.87 35.38
CA ALA A 2 28.89 -29.57 35.31
C ALA A 2 28.65 -28.64 34.15
N GLU A 3 27.95 -29.10 33.11
CA GLU A 3 27.41 -28.26 32.05
C GLU A 3 26.26 -27.43 32.63
N PHE A 4 26.53 -26.14 32.81
CA PHE A 4 25.48 -25.16 33.07
C PHE A 4 24.72 -24.91 31.76
N SER A 5 23.65 -25.67 31.58
CA SER A 5 22.62 -25.35 30.60
C SER A 5 21.93 -24.07 31.04
N LEU A 6 22.31 -22.96 30.40
CA LEU A 6 21.64 -21.68 30.60
C LEU A 6 20.26 -21.75 29.88
N ILE A 7 19.29 -22.32 30.58
CA ILE A 7 17.89 -22.22 30.20
C ILE A 7 17.53 -20.75 30.37
N LEU A 8 17.47 -20.04 29.26
CA LEU A 8 16.83 -18.71 29.18
C LEU A 8 15.39 -18.89 29.66
N PHE A 9 15.11 -18.51 30.89
CA PHE A 9 13.76 -18.35 31.40
C PHE A 9 13.09 -17.26 30.54
N CYS A 10 12.33 -17.66 29.55
CA CYS A 10 11.35 -16.82 28.92
C CYS A 10 10.21 -16.70 29.92
N ASP A 11 10.10 -15.56 30.63
CA ASP A 11 8.97 -15.28 31.52
C ASP A 11 7.68 -15.33 30.66
N PRO A 12 6.74 -16.25 30.94
CA PRO A 12 5.51 -16.39 30.17
C PRO A 12 4.54 -15.23 30.38
N ASP A 13 4.80 -14.31 31.30
CA ASP A 13 3.90 -13.21 31.69
C ASP A 13 4.27 -11.82 31.09
N HIS A 14 5.36 -11.71 30.33
CA HIS A 14 5.65 -10.47 29.61
C HIS A 14 5.35 -10.66 28.15
N PRO A 15 4.25 -10.10 27.64
CA PRO A 15 4.00 -10.12 26.20
C PRO A 15 5.15 -9.40 25.49
N MET A 16 5.81 -10.12 24.58
CA MET A 16 6.89 -9.50 23.80
C MET A 16 6.33 -8.36 22.97
N PRO A 17 6.98 -7.19 22.98
CA PRO A 17 6.54 -6.08 22.17
C PRO A 17 6.41 -6.49 20.69
N SER A 18 5.36 -6.05 20.06
CA SER A 18 5.07 -6.38 18.67
C SER A 18 4.32 -5.26 17.97
N PHE A 19 4.37 -5.27 16.64
CA PHE A 19 3.51 -4.45 15.78
C PHE A 19 3.12 -5.24 14.54
N ASP A 20 2.03 -4.82 13.92
CA ASP A 20 1.58 -5.36 12.65
C ASP A 20 1.96 -4.39 11.53
N THR A 21 2.58 -4.90 10.49
CA THR A 21 2.80 -4.15 9.24
C THR A 21 1.60 -4.39 8.34
N VAL A 22 0.96 -3.32 7.91
CA VAL A 22 -0.25 -3.35 7.11
C VAL A 22 -0.09 -2.51 5.84
N LEU A 23 -0.87 -2.84 4.83
CA LEU A 23 -0.97 -2.07 3.59
C LEU A 23 -2.45 -1.79 3.33
N GLU A 24 -2.98 -0.76 3.95
CA GLU A 24 -4.40 -0.40 3.84
C GLU A 24 -4.57 1.06 3.44
N PRO A 25 -5.09 1.32 2.22
CA PRO A 25 -5.45 2.66 1.81
C PRO A 25 -6.75 3.10 2.50
N ASN A 26 -6.86 4.38 2.81
CA ASN A 26 -8.13 4.94 3.26
C ASN A 26 -9.09 5.06 2.06
N LEU A 27 -9.94 4.04 1.89
CA LEU A 27 -10.89 3.97 0.77
C LEU A 27 -11.91 5.12 0.75
N VAL A 28 -12.21 5.72 1.90
CA VAL A 28 -13.09 6.91 1.99
C VAL A 28 -12.40 8.09 1.32
N GLU A 29 -11.13 8.33 1.63
CA GLU A 29 -10.37 9.42 1.02
C GLU A 29 -10.07 9.16 -0.46
N VAL A 30 -9.87 7.90 -0.86
CA VAL A 30 -9.78 7.51 -2.28
C VAL A 30 -11.08 7.88 -3.00
N ARG A 31 -12.25 7.53 -2.45
CA ARG A 31 -13.56 7.88 -3.03
C ARG A 31 -13.74 9.39 -3.14
N ASN A 32 -13.42 10.14 -2.10
CA ASN A 32 -13.46 11.59 -2.10
C ASN A 32 -12.55 12.20 -3.20
N ALA A 33 -11.35 11.63 -3.40
CA ALA A 33 -10.46 12.06 -4.46
C ALA A 33 -11.04 11.80 -5.86
N VAL A 34 -11.66 10.63 -6.06
CA VAL A 34 -12.31 10.26 -7.33
C VAL A 34 -13.51 11.17 -7.62
N ASP A 35 -14.35 11.46 -6.61
CA ASP A 35 -15.47 12.40 -6.77
C ASP A 35 -15.01 13.80 -7.13
N GLN A 36 -13.92 14.28 -6.53
CA GLN A 36 -13.31 15.56 -6.90
C GLN A 36 -12.71 15.54 -8.30
N THR A 37 -12.10 14.45 -8.71
CA THR A 37 -11.60 14.25 -10.07
C THR A 37 -12.75 14.32 -11.07
N SER A 38 -13.86 13.63 -10.83
CA SER A 38 -15.04 13.65 -11.68
C SER A 38 -15.61 15.06 -11.84
N LYS A 39 -15.71 15.82 -10.75
CA LYS A 39 -16.15 17.23 -10.78
C LYS A 39 -15.19 18.10 -11.60
N GLU A 40 -13.89 17.90 -11.46
CA GLU A 40 -12.90 18.66 -12.23
C GLU A 40 -12.96 18.33 -13.73
N ILE A 41 -13.08 17.06 -14.10
CA ILE A 41 -13.23 16.65 -15.50
C ILE A 41 -14.43 17.35 -16.16
N VAL A 42 -15.57 17.41 -15.48
CA VAL A 42 -16.79 18.07 -16.02
C VAL A 42 -16.61 19.58 -16.20
N THR A 43 -15.82 20.23 -15.34
CA THR A 43 -15.63 21.68 -15.38
C THR A 43 -14.48 22.14 -16.28
N ARG A 44 -13.52 21.27 -16.56
CA ARG A 44 -12.36 21.63 -17.40
C ARG A 44 -12.72 21.71 -18.89
N PHE A 45 -12.26 22.77 -19.50
CA PHE A 45 -12.48 23.00 -20.95
C PHE A 45 -11.85 21.90 -21.83
N ASP A 46 -10.71 21.34 -21.41
CA ASP A 46 -9.95 20.30 -22.12
C ASP A 46 -10.76 19.01 -22.33
N PHE A 47 -11.71 18.73 -21.45
CA PHE A 47 -12.57 17.54 -21.49
C PHE A 47 -13.99 17.82 -21.97
N LYS A 48 -14.29 19.06 -22.32
CA LYS A 48 -15.63 19.45 -22.77
C LYS A 48 -15.98 18.74 -24.07
N GLY A 49 -17.05 17.95 -24.04
CA GLY A 49 -17.50 17.15 -25.19
C GLY A 49 -16.78 15.81 -25.37
N SER A 50 -15.80 15.47 -24.49
CA SER A 50 -15.18 14.16 -24.47
C SER A 50 -15.96 13.16 -23.62
N SER A 51 -15.63 11.86 -23.77
CA SER A 51 -16.17 10.80 -22.94
C SER A 51 -15.35 10.57 -21.65
N ALA A 52 -14.44 11.49 -21.32
CA ALA A 52 -13.57 11.39 -20.15
C ALA A 52 -14.37 11.27 -18.86
N ARG A 53 -14.15 10.20 -18.13
CA ARG A 53 -14.76 9.94 -16.81
C ARG A 53 -13.94 8.98 -16.00
N VAL A 54 -14.17 8.99 -14.72
CA VAL A 54 -13.54 8.07 -13.74
C VAL A 54 -14.64 7.30 -13.01
N GLU A 55 -14.48 6.00 -12.87
CA GLU A 55 -15.38 5.14 -12.12
C GLU A 55 -14.60 4.37 -11.06
N LEU A 56 -15.08 4.36 -9.83
CA LEU A 56 -14.52 3.57 -8.74
C LEU A 56 -15.50 2.47 -8.35
N LYS A 57 -15.08 1.23 -8.48
CA LYS A 57 -15.81 0.05 -8.02
C LYS A 57 -14.93 -0.72 -7.03
N GLU A 58 -15.34 -0.72 -5.76
CA GLU A 58 -14.57 -1.34 -4.67
C GLU A 58 -13.10 -0.89 -4.64
N LYS A 59 -12.20 -1.68 -5.22
CA LYS A 59 -10.76 -1.42 -5.30
C LYS A 59 -10.26 -1.23 -6.74
N GLU A 60 -11.16 -1.10 -7.68
CA GLU A 60 -10.85 -0.91 -9.09
C GLU A 60 -11.24 0.50 -9.54
N LEU A 61 -10.27 1.25 -9.98
CA LEU A 61 -10.45 2.59 -10.56
C LEU A 61 -10.30 2.49 -12.06
N THR A 62 -11.37 2.77 -12.78
CA THR A 62 -11.35 2.76 -14.26
C THR A 62 -11.43 4.17 -14.79
N ILE A 63 -10.48 4.52 -15.64
CA ILE A 63 -10.48 5.78 -16.39
C ILE A 63 -10.95 5.49 -17.82
N PHE A 64 -11.93 6.24 -18.29
CA PHE A 64 -12.41 6.20 -19.66
C PHE A 64 -12.10 7.51 -20.35
N SER A 65 -11.79 7.46 -21.66
CA SER A 65 -11.50 8.65 -22.44
C SER A 65 -11.57 8.35 -23.94
N ASP A 66 -11.43 9.39 -24.76
CA ASP A 66 -11.43 9.27 -26.23
C ASP A 66 -10.05 8.91 -26.79
N ASN A 67 -8.95 9.17 -26.05
CA ASN A 67 -7.60 8.84 -26.48
C ASN A 67 -6.63 8.67 -25.28
N ASP A 68 -5.47 8.11 -25.57
CA ASP A 68 -4.43 7.81 -24.57
C ASP A 68 -3.90 9.07 -23.88
N PHE A 69 -3.82 10.18 -24.59
CA PHE A 69 -3.35 11.44 -24.03
C PHE A 69 -4.30 11.96 -22.94
N GLN A 70 -5.61 11.89 -23.19
CA GLN A 70 -6.60 12.26 -22.19
C GLN A 70 -6.59 11.31 -20.99
N ILE A 71 -6.31 10.00 -21.16
CA ILE A 71 -6.09 9.07 -20.04
C ILE A 71 -4.97 9.61 -19.14
N SER A 72 -3.84 10.01 -19.72
CA SER A 72 -2.72 10.56 -18.96
C SER A 72 -3.09 11.84 -18.19
N GLN A 73 -3.83 12.74 -18.82
CA GLN A 73 -4.31 13.98 -18.18
C GLN A 73 -5.25 13.68 -17.00
N VAL A 74 -6.19 12.74 -17.17
CA VAL A 74 -7.09 12.32 -16.08
C VAL A 74 -6.30 11.65 -14.96
N MET A 75 -5.30 10.84 -15.31
CA MET A 75 -4.39 10.21 -14.33
C MET A 75 -3.70 11.26 -13.48
N ASP A 76 -3.16 12.31 -14.08
CA ASP A 76 -2.50 13.41 -13.34
C ASP A 76 -3.45 14.09 -12.37
N ILE A 77 -4.71 14.30 -12.78
CA ILE A 77 -5.73 14.86 -11.89
C ILE A 77 -6.02 13.91 -10.72
N VAL A 78 -6.19 12.62 -10.99
CA VAL A 78 -6.41 11.60 -9.94
C VAL A 78 -5.28 11.62 -8.94
N LEU A 79 -4.03 11.57 -9.40
CA LEU A 79 -2.84 11.58 -8.53
C LEU A 79 -2.76 12.86 -7.69
N ALA A 80 -3.03 14.02 -8.28
CA ALA A 80 -3.06 15.29 -7.57
C ALA A 80 -4.15 15.32 -6.48
N LYS A 81 -5.35 14.75 -6.75
CA LYS A 81 -6.43 14.67 -5.75
C LYS A 81 -6.11 13.69 -4.64
N LEU A 82 -5.55 12.52 -4.96
CA LEU A 82 -5.08 11.55 -3.95
C LEU A 82 -4.02 12.19 -3.03
N CYS A 83 -3.03 12.87 -3.60
CA CYS A 83 -2.01 13.55 -2.83
C CYS A 83 -2.61 14.61 -1.88
N LYS A 84 -3.57 15.43 -2.35
CA LYS A 84 -4.30 16.40 -1.51
C LYS A 84 -5.10 15.76 -0.37
N ARG A 85 -5.46 14.49 -0.52
CA ARG A 85 -6.18 13.69 0.48
C ARG A 85 -5.24 12.82 1.33
N SER A 86 -3.94 13.06 1.26
CA SER A 86 -2.93 12.29 1.97
C SER A 86 -2.96 10.78 1.66
N VAL A 87 -3.44 10.42 0.48
CA VAL A 87 -3.39 9.05 -0.04
C VAL A 87 -2.16 8.92 -0.93
N ASP A 88 -1.28 7.99 -0.60
CA ASP A 88 -0.05 7.77 -1.35
C ASP A 88 -0.35 7.16 -2.73
N ALA A 89 0.25 7.73 -3.77
CA ALA A 89 0.06 7.28 -5.15
C ALA A 89 0.55 5.83 -5.38
N ARG A 90 1.41 5.30 -4.52
CA ARG A 90 1.92 3.91 -4.59
C ARG A 90 0.85 2.86 -4.28
N PHE A 91 -0.29 3.26 -3.68
CA PHE A 91 -1.45 2.38 -3.56
C PHE A 91 -2.09 2.04 -4.91
N LEU A 92 -1.87 2.87 -5.94
CA LEU A 92 -2.40 2.58 -7.28
C LEU A 92 -1.43 1.73 -8.09
N ASP A 93 -1.90 0.57 -8.53
CA ASP A 93 -1.23 -0.22 -9.55
C ASP A 93 -1.58 0.35 -10.93
N ARG A 94 -0.57 0.88 -11.61
CA ARG A 94 -0.68 1.49 -12.94
C ARG A 94 -0.09 0.62 -14.04
N SER A 95 0.15 -0.67 -13.75
CA SER A 95 0.76 -1.60 -14.70
C SER A 95 -0.15 -2.01 -15.84
N ALA A 96 -1.47 -1.86 -15.67
CA ALA A 96 -2.45 -2.21 -16.69
C ALA A 96 -2.33 -1.32 -17.91
N LYS A 97 -2.33 -1.95 -19.08
CA LYS A 97 -2.27 -1.26 -20.37
C LYS A 97 -3.59 -0.57 -20.68
N ILE A 98 -3.50 0.48 -21.49
CA ILE A 98 -4.69 1.12 -22.05
C ILE A 98 -5.35 0.16 -23.03
N GLU A 99 -6.64 -0.07 -22.86
CA GLU A 99 -7.45 -0.96 -23.70
C GLU A 99 -8.37 -0.11 -24.61
N LYS A 100 -8.45 -0.48 -25.87
CA LYS A 100 -9.43 0.09 -26.79
C LYS A 100 -10.80 -0.53 -26.55
N ILE A 101 -11.81 0.32 -26.48
CA ILE A 101 -13.22 -0.06 -26.40
C ILE A 101 -13.97 0.46 -27.62
N GLY A 102 -15.16 -0.07 -27.89
CA GLY A 102 -15.94 0.34 -29.07
C GLY A 102 -16.15 1.85 -29.17
N GLY A 103 -16.18 2.38 -30.41
CA GLY A 103 -16.40 3.80 -30.68
C GLY A 103 -15.17 4.69 -30.52
N ASP A 104 -14.01 4.19 -30.89
CA ASP A 104 -12.69 4.87 -30.78
C ASP A 104 -12.35 5.41 -29.38
N LYS A 105 -12.92 4.77 -28.35
CA LYS A 105 -12.67 5.11 -26.96
C LYS A 105 -11.65 4.17 -26.33
N VAL A 106 -11.03 4.65 -25.27
CA VAL A 106 -10.02 3.91 -24.51
C VAL A 106 -10.38 3.88 -23.02
N LYS A 107 -9.92 2.84 -22.34
CA LYS A 107 -10.01 2.74 -20.88
C LYS A 107 -8.69 2.25 -20.31
N GLN A 108 -8.44 2.61 -19.08
CA GLN A 108 -7.37 2.05 -18.28
C GLN A 108 -7.90 1.63 -16.90
N LEU A 109 -7.63 0.40 -16.53
CA LEU A 109 -7.96 -0.14 -15.20
C LEU A 109 -6.78 0.07 -14.27
N LEU A 110 -7.05 0.64 -13.10
CA LEU A 110 -6.08 0.82 -12.03
C LEU A 110 -6.58 0.04 -10.81
N THR A 111 -5.74 -0.79 -10.25
CA THR A 111 -6.10 -1.54 -9.04
C THR A 111 -5.55 -0.84 -7.81
N ILE A 112 -6.38 -0.66 -6.79
CA ILE A 112 -5.97 -0.12 -5.50
C ILE A 112 -5.41 -1.28 -4.69
N LYS A 113 -4.10 -1.24 -4.44
CA LYS A 113 -3.39 -2.23 -3.62
C LYS A 113 -3.87 -2.16 -2.18
N SER A 114 -4.27 -3.28 -1.63
CA SER A 114 -4.60 -3.41 -0.21
C SER A 114 -4.22 -4.81 0.26
N GLY A 115 -3.69 -4.88 1.47
CA GLY A 115 -3.08 -6.11 1.98
C GLY A 115 -1.67 -6.32 1.43
N ILE A 116 -0.82 -6.95 2.24
CA ILE A 116 0.55 -7.30 1.85
C ILE A 116 0.51 -8.61 1.09
N ASP A 117 0.95 -8.59 -0.17
CA ASP A 117 1.05 -9.81 -0.99
C ASP A 117 2.12 -10.77 -0.44
N THR A 118 1.98 -12.05 -0.79
CA THR A 118 2.86 -13.11 -0.30
C THR A 118 4.33 -12.88 -0.66
N GLU A 119 4.61 -12.29 -1.82
CA GLU A 119 5.99 -12.00 -2.24
C GLU A 119 6.62 -10.91 -1.37
N THR A 120 5.91 -9.82 -1.14
CA THR A 120 6.35 -8.74 -0.26
C THR A 120 6.50 -9.23 1.18
N ALA A 121 5.57 -10.06 1.67
CA ALA A 121 5.67 -10.65 3.01
C ALA A 121 6.91 -11.55 3.16
N LYS A 122 7.22 -12.38 2.18
CA LYS A 122 8.45 -13.20 2.15
C LYS A 122 9.71 -12.34 2.07
N LYS A 123 9.68 -11.27 1.27
CA LYS A 123 10.78 -10.30 1.19
C LYS A 123 11.04 -9.66 2.56
N MET A 124 9.98 -9.24 3.27
CA MET A 124 10.09 -8.72 4.65
C MET A 124 10.74 -9.73 5.60
N GLN A 125 10.27 -10.99 5.60
CA GLN A 125 10.86 -12.04 6.43
C GLN A 125 12.34 -12.26 6.13
N THR A 126 12.71 -12.25 4.86
CA THR A 126 14.08 -12.43 4.42
C THR A 126 14.97 -11.27 4.88
N LEU A 127 14.51 -10.04 4.73
CA LEU A 127 15.21 -8.84 5.19
C LEU A 127 15.44 -8.86 6.70
N ILE A 128 14.42 -9.23 7.47
CA ILE A 128 14.52 -9.35 8.93
C ILE A 128 15.52 -10.43 9.33
N LYS A 129 15.50 -11.60 8.68
CA LYS A 129 16.49 -12.66 8.93
C LYS A 129 17.92 -12.23 8.59
N GLN A 130 18.09 -11.53 7.48
CA GLN A 130 19.43 -11.06 7.04
C GLN A 130 19.99 -9.95 7.93
N SER A 131 19.13 -9.13 8.51
CA SER A 131 19.55 -8.02 9.39
C SER A 131 20.15 -8.47 10.71
N LYS A 132 20.00 -9.76 11.08
CA LYS A 132 20.46 -10.35 12.35
C LYS A 132 19.91 -9.62 13.60
N MET A 133 18.85 -8.81 13.44
CA MET A 133 18.14 -8.20 14.56
C MET A 133 17.41 -9.26 15.38
N LYS A 134 17.25 -9.02 16.69
CA LYS A 134 16.51 -9.90 17.59
C LYS A 134 14.99 -9.71 17.45
N VAL A 135 14.50 -9.79 16.22
CA VAL A 135 13.08 -9.68 15.87
C VAL A 135 12.66 -10.84 14.99
N GLN A 136 11.39 -11.18 15.05
CA GLN A 136 10.78 -12.25 14.25
C GLN A 136 9.63 -11.68 13.44
N ALA A 137 9.48 -12.15 12.21
CA ALA A 137 8.38 -11.80 11.33
C ALA A 137 7.47 -13.02 11.10
N ALA A 138 6.19 -12.86 11.39
CA ALA A 138 5.17 -13.87 11.15
C ALA A 138 4.12 -13.32 10.17
N ILE A 139 3.87 -14.06 9.08
CA ILE A 139 2.84 -13.69 8.10
C ILE A 139 1.48 -14.10 8.65
N GLN A 140 0.55 -13.15 8.72
CA GLN A 140 -0.81 -13.35 9.20
C GLN A 140 -1.80 -12.85 8.14
N GLY A 141 -2.14 -13.74 7.18
CA GLY A 141 -2.99 -13.36 6.06
C GLY A 141 -2.34 -12.28 5.18
N ASP A 142 -2.94 -11.12 5.14
CA ASP A 142 -2.51 -9.92 4.39
C ASP A 142 -1.72 -8.91 5.24
N THR A 143 -1.30 -9.30 6.44
CA THR A 143 -0.46 -8.51 7.35
C THR A 143 0.78 -9.29 7.77
N VAL A 144 1.81 -8.57 8.22
CA VAL A 144 3.02 -9.18 8.76
C VAL A 144 3.25 -8.68 10.18
N ARG A 145 3.16 -9.58 11.16
CA ARG A 145 3.46 -9.28 12.54
C ARG A 145 4.95 -9.36 12.81
N ILE A 146 5.50 -8.32 13.41
CA ILE A 146 6.89 -8.24 13.83
C ILE A 146 6.91 -8.24 15.35
N THR A 147 7.63 -9.20 15.94
CA THR A 147 7.79 -9.36 17.39
C THR A 147 9.26 -9.25 17.76
N GLY A 148 9.59 -8.54 18.81
CA GLY A 148 10.96 -8.35 19.26
C GLY A 148 11.07 -8.30 20.80
N ALA A 149 12.26 -8.60 21.31
CA ALA A 149 12.52 -8.54 22.74
C ALA A 149 12.59 -7.11 23.29
N LYS A 150 12.91 -6.13 22.42
CA LYS A 150 13.09 -4.72 22.79
C LYS A 150 12.39 -3.80 21.79
N ARG A 151 11.81 -2.72 22.30
CA ARG A 151 11.18 -1.67 21.45
C ARG A 151 12.14 -1.04 20.46
N ASP A 152 13.41 -0.84 20.86
CA ASP A 152 14.43 -0.26 19.98
C ASP A 152 14.72 -1.13 18.75
N ASP A 153 14.74 -2.46 18.94
CA ASP A 153 14.89 -3.42 17.84
C ASP A 153 13.69 -3.32 16.87
N LEU A 154 12.48 -3.16 17.41
CA LEU A 154 11.27 -2.97 16.61
C LEU A 154 11.29 -1.65 15.81
N GLN A 155 11.73 -0.55 16.42
CA GLN A 155 11.87 0.74 15.73
C GLN A 155 12.90 0.66 14.60
N THR A 156 14.01 -0.02 14.86
CA THR A 156 15.04 -0.25 13.83
C THR A 156 14.49 -1.10 12.68
N ALA A 157 13.71 -2.14 13.00
CA ALA A 157 13.04 -2.97 12.00
C ALA A 157 12.04 -2.16 11.16
N MET A 158 11.24 -1.28 11.76
CA MET A 158 10.33 -0.38 11.04
C MET A 158 11.07 0.54 10.07
N ALA A 159 12.15 1.16 10.53
CA ALA A 159 12.96 2.05 9.69
C ALA A 159 13.59 1.30 8.50
N MET A 160 14.09 0.09 8.74
CA MET A 160 14.64 -0.77 7.69
C MET A 160 13.57 -1.17 6.69
N LEU A 161 12.40 -1.63 7.13
CA LEU A 161 11.32 -2.05 6.24
C LEU A 161 10.83 -0.89 5.36
N ARG A 162 10.68 0.32 5.92
CA ARG A 162 10.32 1.52 5.13
C ARG A 162 11.35 1.85 4.06
N LYS A 163 12.63 1.64 4.35
CA LYS A 163 13.72 1.92 3.41
C LYS A 163 13.83 0.88 2.32
N GLU A 164 13.81 -0.40 2.69
CA GLU A 164 14.04 -1.51 1.78
C GLU A 164 12.81 -1.87 0.92
N ILE A 165 11.61 -1.57 1.43
CA ILE A 165 10.33 -1.79 0.74
C ILE A 165 9.70 -0.44 0.41
N ALA A 166 10.36 0.31 -0.46
CA ALA A 166 9.88 1.62 -0.90
C ALA A 166 8.78 1.55 -1.97
N ASP A 167 8.55 0.37 -2.56
CA ASP A 167 7.60 0.17 -3.66
C ASP A 167 6.14 0.28 -3.22
N VAL A 168 5.88 0.06 -1.93
CA VAL A 168 4.53 0.12 -1.34
C VAL A 168 4.53 0.98 -0.07
N PRO A 169 3.46 1.73 0.20
CA PRO A 169 3.36 2.58 1.38
C PRO A 169 2.96 1.76 2.60
N LEU A 170 3.94 1.20 3.30
CA LEU A 170 3.72 0.43 4.51
C LEU A 170 3.26 1.30 5.68
N SER A 171 2.23 0.84 6.39
CA SER A 171 1.80 1.37 7.68
C SER A 171 2.10 0.37 8.79
N PHE A 172 2.23 0.87 10.01
CA PHE A 172 2.51 0.06 11.20
C PHE A 172 1.46 0.36 12.25
N ASP A 173 0.76 -0.67 12.65
CA ASP A 173 -0.36 -0.58 13.57
C ASP A 173 -0.30 -1.65 14.65
N ASN A 174 -1.28 -1.64 15.55
CA ASN A 174 -1.49 -2.66 16.56
C ASN A 174 -0.26 -2.90 17.43
N PHE A 175 0.38 -1.80 17.87
CA PHE A 175 1.50 -1.86 18.79
C PHE A 175 1.07 -2.50 20.11
N ARG A 176 1.79 -3.50 20.52
CA ARG A 176 1.61 -4.20 21.80
C ARG A 176 2.91 -4.16 22.58
N ASP A 177 2.77 -3.97 23.87
CA ASP A 177 3.87 -3.97 24.86
C ASP A 177 3.88 -5.25 25.65
#